data_243cd7c335d5fedeaa446ebb7583849c
#
_entry.id   243cd7c335d5fedeaa446ebb7583849c
#
_cell.length_a   1.000
_cell.length_b   1.000
_cell.length_c   1.000
_cell.angle_alpha   90.00
_cell.angle_beta   90.00
_cell.angle_gamma   90.00
#
_symmetry.space_group_name_H-M   'P 1'
#
loop_
_entity.id
_entity.type
_entity.pdbx_description
1 polymer ?
#
loop_
_entity_poly.entity_id
_entity_poly.type
_entity_poly.pdbx_seq_one_letter_code
_entity_poly.pdbx_strand_id
1 'polypeptide(L)'
;GPNGIGKTTLLKCMIGLLPWHSGKTLFYGKDIHTLKPKDVWSTISYIPQSRGFAFSYTGLEMVLLGRSAHLGTFQQPGKEEIEMAEAMMERVGITRLANKDCNRMSGGELQMVLIARALINEPKLIILDEPETGLDFHNQILVLNMVERLAHEEGISAIMNTHYPTNAMSVAAKH
;
A
#
# COMPACT_ATOMS: atom_id res chain seq x y z
N GLY A 1 15.61 11.80 -4.02
CA GLY A 1 15.97 12.60 -5.22
C GLY A 1 14.97 13.70 -5.48
N PRO A 2 15.29 14.73 -6.33
CA PRO A 2 14.39 15.84 -6.59
C PRO A 2 13.04 15.40 -7.19
N ASN A 3 12.01 16.28 -7.10
CA ASN A 3 10.71 16.06 -7.71
C ASN A 3 10.82 16.01 -9.25
N GLY A 4 9.98 15.21 -9.90
CA GLY A 4 9.91 15.15 -11.37
C GLY A 4 10.94 14.27 -12.08
N ILE A 5 11.85 13.59 -11.38
CA ILE A 5 12.86 12.67 -11.96
C ILE A 5 12.24 11.37 -12.54
N GLY A 6 10.93 11.15 -12.40
CA GLY A 6 10.30 9.92 -12.89
C GLY A 6 10.29 8.75 -11.92
N LYS A 7 10.51 8.95 -10.61
CA LYS A 7 10.48 7.88 -9.59
C LYS A 7 9.15 7.11 -9.57
N THR A 8 8.03 7.82 -9.53
CA THR A 8 6.69 7.22 -9.61
C THR A 8 6.48 6.48 -10.93
N THR A 9 6.99 7.03 -12.05
CA THR A 9 6.94 6.38 -13.36
C THR A 9 7.73 5.09 -13.35
N LEU A 10 8.95 5.11 -12.78
CA LEU A 10 9.78 3.93 -12.60
C LEU A 10 9.06 2.84 -11.80
N LEU A 11 8.50 3.18 -10.64
CA LEU A 11 7.71 2.23 -9.84
C LEU A 11 6.55 1.64 -10.64
N LYS A 12 5.79 2.46 -11.35
CA LYS A 12 4.67 2.01 -12.18
C LYS A 12 5.10 1.09 -13.32
N CYS A 13 6.26 1.34 -13.94
CA CYS A 13 6.84 0.43 -14.93
C CYS A 13 7.27 -0.90 -14.27
N MET A 14 7.92 -0.85 -13.11
CA MET A 14 8.39 -2.04 -12.39
C MET A 14 7.23 -2.99 -12.03
N ILE A 15 6.06 -2.47 -11.72
CA ILE A 15 4.87 -3.28 -11.33
C ILE A 15 3.92 -3.54 -12.50
N GLY A 16 4.29 -3.18 -13.72
CA GLY A 16 3.51 -3.44 -14.92
C GLY A 16 2.28 -2.53 -15.12
N LEU A 17 2.15 -1.45 -14.35
CA LEU A 17 1.10 -0.43 -14.55
C LEU A 17 1.38 0.46 -15.77
N LEU A 18 2.64 0.63 -16.13
CA LEU A 18 3.07 1.34 -17.33
C LEU A 18 4.05 0.47 -18.12
N PRO A 19 4.03 0.55 -19.46
CA PRO A 19 5.01 -0.16 -20.28
C PRO A 19 6.40 0.50 -20.13
N TRP A 20 7.45 -0.30 -20.23
CA TRP A 20 8.81 0.19 -20.37
C TRP A 20 9.02 0.78 -21.78
N HIS A 21 9.77 1.87 -21.86
CA HIS A 21 10.26 2.35 -23.15
C HIS A 21 11.27 1.36 -23.78
N SER A 22 12.10 0.74 -22.92
CA SER A 22 13.03 -0.34 -23.28
C SER A 22 13.25 -1.23 -22.08
N GLY A 23 13.44 -2.55 -22.32
CA GLY A 23 13.56 -3.53 -21.25
C GLY A 23 12.21 -4.13 -20.83
N LYS A 24 12.21 -4.86 -19.72
CA LYS A 24 11.04 -5.53 -19.15
C LYS A 24 11.21 -5.79 -17.66
N THR A 25 10.11 -5.97 -16.94
CA THR A 25 10.12 -6.49 -15.57
C THR A 25 9.86 -7.99 -15.60
N LEU A 26 10.71 -8.75 -14.92
CA LEU A 26 10.49 -10.18 -14.73
C LEU A 26 9.90 -10.42 -13.34
N PHE A 27 8.74 -11.06 -13.30
CA PHE A 27 8.07 -11.53 -12.11
C PHE A 27 8.15 -13.05 -12.06
N TYR A 28 8.93 -13.59 -11.12
CA TYR A 28 9.28 -15.02 -11.08
C TYR A 28 9.79 -15.57 -12.44
N GLY A 29 10.66 -14.79 -13.10
CA GLY A 29 11.28 -15.18 -14.38
C GLY A 29 10.42 -15.01 -15.63
N LYS A 30 9.15 -14.56 -15.48
CA LYS A 30 8.23 -14.29 -16.59
C LYS A 30 8.00 -12.80 -16.75
N ASP A 31 7.86 -12.34 -17.99
CA ASP A 31 7.51 -10.94 -18.24
C ASP A 31 6.18 -10.59 -17.58
N ILE A 32 6.17 -9.56 -16.74
CA ILE A 32 4.99 -9.16 -15.95
C ILE A 32 3.77 -8.85 -16.81
N HIS A 33 3.98 -8.34 -18.03
CA HIS A 33 2.89 -8.03 -18.98
C HIS A 33 2.26 -9.27 -19.62
N THR A 34 2.90 -10.46 -19.51
CA THR A 34 2.34 -11.72 -19.99
C THR A 34 1.52 -12.46 -18.93
N LEU A 35 1.52 -11.97 -17.69
CA LEU A 35 0.83 -12.57 -16.56
C LEU A 35 -0.60 -12.05 -16.45
N LYS A 36 -1.47 -12.84 -15.84
CA LYS A 36 -2.81 -12.38 -15.48
C LYS A 36 -2.69 -11.35 -14.34
N PRO A 37 -3.38 -10.21 -14.42
CA PRO A 37 -3.34 -9.20 -13.36
C PRO A 37 -3.60 -9.78 -11.96
N LYS A 38 -4.52 -10.74 -11.84
CA LYS A 38 -4.83 -11.41 -10.58
C LYS A 38 -3.60 -12.07 -9.94
N ASP A 39 -2.74 -12.71 -10.74
CA ASP A 39 -1.57 -13.45 -10.24
C ASP A 39 -0.50 -12.47 -9.72
N VAL A 40 -0.39 -11.29 -10.34
CA VAL A 40 0.52 -10.22 -9.91
C VAL A 40 -0.02 -9.55 -8.64
N TRP A 41 -1.28 -9.11 -8.66
CA TRP A 41 -1.87 -8.31 -7.58
C TRP A 41 -2.29 -9.12 -6.35
N SER A 42 -2.26 -10.45 -6.40
CA SER A 42 -2.32 -11.30 -5.20
C SER A 42 -1.01 -11.34 -4.42
N THR A 43 0.10 -10.93 -5.04
CA THR A 43 1.45 -11.00 -4.44
C THR A 43 2.01 -9.61 -4.14
N ILE A 44 1.64 -8.61 -4.95
CA ILE A 44 2.13 -7.22 -4.84
C ILE A 44 0.96 -6.32 -4.45
N SER A 45 1.17 -5.44 -3.48
CA SER A 45 0.26 -4.33 -3.21
C SER A 45 0.97 -3.00 -3.46
N TYR A 46 0.26 -2.07 -4.11
CA TYR A 46 0.76 -0.74 -4.41
C TYR A 46 -0.05 0.32 -3.67
N ILE A 47 0.65 1.15 -2.92
CA ILE A 47 0.08 2.30 -2.20
C ILE A 47 0.54 3.55 -2.94
N PRO A 48 -0.33 4.17 -3.75
CA PRO A 48 0.00 5.40 -4.45
C PRO A 48 0.07 6.58 -3.47
N GLN A 49 0.74 7.64 -3.89
CA GLN A 49 0.65 8.93 -3.21
C GLN A 49 -0.83 9.31 -3.03
N SER A 50 -1.29 9.40 -1.78
CA SER A 50 -2.70 9.65 -1.48
C SER A 50 -3.10 11.08 -1.87
N ARG A 51 -4.16 11.19 -2.65
CA ARG A 51 -4.88 12.45 -2.91
C ARG A 51 -6.35 12.15 -2.67
N GLY A 52 -7.08 13.05 -2.03
CA GLY A 52 -8.45 12.88 -1.60
C GLY A 52 -9.33 11.98 -2.47
N PHE A 53 -10.32 11.36 -1.87
CA PHE A 53 -11.24 10.45 -2.54
C PHE A 53 -12.46 11.20 -3.06
N ALA A 54 -12.95 10.81 -4.24
CA ALA A 54 -14.16 11.35 -4.83
C ALA A 54 -15.43 10.91 -4.07
N PHE A 55 -15.34 9.80 -3.31
CA PHE A 55 -16.43 9.23 -2.52
C PHE A 55 -16.06 9.21 -1.05
N SER A 56 -17.10 9.29 -0.20
CA SER A 56 -16.95 9.18 1.25
C SER A 56 -16.93 7.69 1.62
N TYR A 57 -15.79 7.21 2.13
CA TYR A 57 -15.62 5.88 2.68
C TYR A 57 -15.25 5.98 4.15
N THR A 58 -15.78 5.08 4.98
CA THR A 58 -15.26 4.85 6.33
C THR A 58 -13.93 4.10 6.26
N GLY A 59 -13.17 4.11 7.37
CA GLY A 59 -11.92 3.35 7.44
C GLY A 59 -12.11 1.87 7.13
N LEU A 60 -13.16 1.25 7.67
CA LEU A 60 -13.48 -0.15 7.42
C LEU A 60 -13.81 -0.41 5.93
N GLU A 61 -14.67 0.41 5.34
CA GLU A 61 -15.00 0.30 3.91
C GLU A 61 -13.77 0.46 3.03
N MET A 62 -12.86 1.39 3.38
CA MET A 62 -11.62 1.60 2.65
C MET A 62 -10.71 0.35 2.72
N VAL A 63 -10.62 -0.31 3.88
CA VAL A 63 -9.84 -1.56 4.02
C VAL A 63 -10.50 -2.68 3.21
N LEU A 64 -11.83 -2.81 3.25
CA LEU A 64 -12.61 -3.77 2.47
C LEU A 64 -12.40 -3.63 0.96
N LEU A 65 -12.17 -2.40 0.45
CA LEU A 65 -11.84 -2.20 -0.96
C LEU A 65 -10.56 -2.97 -1.39
N GLY A 66 -9.67 -3.29 -0.45
CA GLY A 66 -8.53 -4.16 -0.73
C GLY A 66 -8.94 -5.56 -1.20
N ARG A 67 -10.11 -6.04 -0.77
CA ARG A 67 -10.67 -7.37 -1.17
C ARG A 67 -11.43 -7.34 -2.49
N SER A 68 -11.69 -6.18 -3.06
CA SER A 68 -12.53 -6.04 -4.27
C SER A 68 -12.08 -6.87 -5.48
N ALA A 69 -10.77 -7.12 -5.61
CA ALA A 69 -10.23 -7.98 -6.66
C ALA A 69 -10.58 -9.48 -6.48
N HIS A 70 -11.00 -9.89 -5.28
CA HIS A 70 -11.39 -11.25 -4.93
C HIS A 70 -12.91 -11.42 -4.94
N LEU A 71 -13.66 -10.33 -4.83
CA LEU A 71 -15.12 -10.31 -4.93
C LEU A 71 -15.53 -10.21 -6.40
N GLY A 72 -16.58 -10.92 -6.80
CA GLY A 72 -17.18 -10.76 -8.12
C GLY A 72 -17.74 -9.35 -8.33
N THR A 73 -17.88 -8.93 -9.57
CA THR A 73 -18.23 -7.54 -9.97
C THR A 73 -19.51 -6.98 -9.32
N PHE A 74 -20.35 -7.81 -8.73
CA PHE A 74 -21.61 -7.44 -8.06
C PHE A 74 -21.77 -8.03 -6.66
N GLN A 75 -20.70 -8.66 -6.11
CA GLN A 75 -20.75 -9.20 -4.75
C GLN A 75 -20.45 -8.12 -3.73
N GLN A 76 -21.37 -7.93 -2.76
CA GLN A 76 -21.09 -7.16 -1.56
C GLN A 76 -20.19 -7.97 -0.63
N PRO A 77 -19.28 -7.31 0.13
CA PRO A 77 -18.49 -7.98 1.16
C PRO A 77 -19.41 -8.76 2.12
N GLY A 78 -19.10 -10.04 2.32
CA GLY A 78 -19.80 -10.88 3.28
C GLY A 78 -19.24 -10.69 4.69
N LYS A 79 -19.74 -11.51 5.62
CA LYS A 79 -19.33 -11.47 7.03
C LYS A 79 -17.84 -11.79 7.19
N GLU A 80 -17.32 -12.74 6.42
CA GLU A 80 -15.91 -13.15 6.45
C GLU A 80 -14.98 -12.00 6.05
N GLU A 81 -15.30 -11.28 4.98
CA GLU A 81 -14.49 -10.13 4.55
C GLU A 81 -14.50 -9.00 5.56
N ILE A 82 -15.64 -8.78 6.24
CA ILE A 82 -15.74 -7.77 7.31
C ILE A 82 -14.85 -8.17 8.48
N GLU A 83 -14.92 -9.42 8.96
CA GLU A 83 -14.09 -9.93 10.04
C GLU A 83 -12.59 -9.85 9.69
N MET A 84 -12.21 -10.15 8.44
CA MET A 84 -10.84 -9.98 7.96
C MET A 84 -10.38 -8.52 7.98
N ALA A 85 -11.25 -7.59 7.58
CA ALA A 85 -10.91 -6.17 7.58
C ALA A 85 -10.78 -5.62 9.00
N GLU A 86 -11.67 -6.02 9.93
CA GLU A 86 -11.60 -5.65 11.34
C GLU A 86 -10.31 -6.20 11.99
N ALA A 87 -9.98 -7.47 11.77
CA ALA A 87 -8.73 -8.08 12.24
C ALA A 87 -7.49 -7.37 11.68
N MET A 88 -7.51 -6.96 10.41
CA MET A 88 -6.42 -6.19 9.80
C MET A 88 -6.30 -4.80 10.43
N MET A 89 -7.41 -4.13 10.71
CA MET A 89 -7.39 -2.84 11.39
C MET A 89 -6.86 -2.95 12.83
N GLU A 90 -7.17 -4.02 13.53
CA GLU A 90 -6.61 -4.33 14.84
C GLU A 90 -5.09 -4.57 14.76
N ARG A 91 -4.64 -5.41 13.82
CA ARG A 91 -3.22 -5.71 13.57
C ARG A 91 -2.39 -4.45 13.28
N VAL A 92 -2.96 -3.50 12.52
CA VAL A 92 -2.33 -2.21 12.22
C VAL A 92 -2.48 -1.19 13.36
N GLY A 93 -3.36 -1.45 14.34
CA GLY A 93 -3.60 -0.58 15.50
C GLY A 93 -4.49 0.64 15.19
N ILE A 94 -5.43 0.49 14.26
CA ILE A 94 -6.30 1.57 13.78
C ILE A 94 -7.80 1.28 13.92
N THR A 95 -8.20 0.35 14.77
CA THR A 95 -9.61 -0.04 15.00
C THR A 95 -10.50 1.19 15.29
N ARG A 96 -9.98 2.20 15.99
CA ARG A 96 -10.69 3.47 16.27
C ARG A 96 -11.13 4.23 15.01
N LEU A 97 -10.53 3.94 13.87
CA LEU A 97 -10.80 4.60 12.59
C LEU A 97 -11.88 3.87 11.76
N ALA A 98 -12.36 2.71 12.21
CA ALA A 98 -13.29 1.88 11.44
C ALA A 98 -14.52 2.66 10.93
N ASN A 99 -15.13 3.46 11.79
CA ASN A 99 -16.32 4.25 11.46
C ASN A 99 -16.03 5.72 11.10
N LYS A 100 -14.75 6.13 11.05
CA LYS A 100 -14.36 7.49 10.70
C LYS A 100 -14.34 7.65 9.17
N ASP A 101 -14.92 8.75 8.68
CA ASP A 101 -14.85 9.13 7.26
C ASP A 101 -13.39 9.43 6.86
N CYS A 102 -12.92 8.78 5.80
CA CYS A 102 -11.56 8.96 5.28
C CYS A 102 -11.24 10.42 4.90
N ASN A 103 -12.24 11.17 4.43
CA ASN A 103 -12.05 12.60 4.10
C ASN A 103 -11.89 13.50 5.35
N ARG A 104 -12.19 12.97 6.55
CA ARG A 104 -12.03 13.66 7.84
C ARG A 104 -10.84 13.16 8.64
N MET A 105 -10.07 12.22 8.09
CA MET A 105 -8.85 11.69 8.72
C MET A 105 -7.70 12.68 8.56
N SER A 106 -6.78 12.68 9.53
CA SER A 106 -5.46 13.29 9.31
C SER A 106 -4.71 12.52 8.23
N GLY A 107 -3.71 13.14 7.61
CA GLY A 107 -2.88 12.47 6.60
C GLY A 107 -2.27 11.17 7.11
N GLY A 108 -1.77 11.15 8.36
CA GLY A 108 -1.22 9.95 8.98
C GLY A 108 -2.26 8.86 9.23
N GLU A 109 -3.46 9.23 9.72
CA GLU A 109 -4.57 8.29 9.91
C GLU A 109 -4.98 7.65 8.58
N LEU A 110 -5.13 8.47 7.55
CA LEU A 110 -5.47 7.98 6.21
C LEU A 110 -4.39 7.07 5.66
N GLN A 111 -3.12 7.42 5.81
CA GLN A 111 -2.01 6.60 5.34
C GLN A 111 -2.00 5.22 6.02
N MET A 112 -2.28 5.15 7.33
CA MET A 112 -2.38 3.88 8.04
C MET A 112 -3.56 3.01 7.55
N VAL A 113 -4.70 3.62 7.22
CA VAL A 113 -5.84 2.93 6.61
C VAL A 113 -5.47 2.39 5.22
N LEU A 114 -4.72 3.15 4.40
CA LEU A 114 -4.26 2.70 3.09
C LEU A 114 -3.25 1.55 3.19
N ILE A 115 -2.39 1.55 4.22
CA ILE A 115 -1.50 0.43 4.52
C ILE A 115 -2.33 -0.81 4.88
N ALA A 116 -3.32 -0.70 5.78
CA ALA A 116 -4.21 -1.80 6.13
C ALA A 116 -4.95 -2.36 4.91
N ARG A 117 -5.45 -1.49 4.03
CA ARG A 117 -6.04 -1.89 2.75
C ARG A 117 -5.08 -2.68 1.86
N ALA A 118 -3.83 -2.30 1.82
CA ALA A 118 -2.81 -2.99 1.03
C ALA A 118 -2.46 -4.37 1.61
N LEU A 119 -2.53 -4.51 2.93
CA LEU A 119 -2.13 -5.71 3.66
C LEU A 119 -3.22 -6.79 3.71
N ILE A 120 -4.50 -6.45 3.52
CA ILE A 120 -5.63 -7.39 3.74
C ILE A 120 -5.57 -8.65 2.85
N ASN A 121 -4.82 -8.59 1.75
CA ASN A 121 -4.59 -9.74 0.86
C ASN A 121 -3.26 -10.46 1.14
N GLU A 122 -2.60 -10.16 2.26
CA GLU A 122 -1.34 -10.77 2.67
C GLU A 122 -0.26 -10.76 1.55
N PRO A 123 0.06 -9.60 0.96
CA PRO A 123 1.01 -9.52 -0.13
C PRO A 123 2.41 -9.90 0.36
N LYS A 124 3.24 -10.42 -0.55
CA LYS A 124 4.67 -10.66 -0.28
C LYS A 124 5.52 -9.41 -0.49
N LEU A 125 5.01 -8.46 -1.27
CA LEU A 125 5.69 -7.21 -1.58
C LEU A 125 4.70 -6.05 -1.48
N ILE A 126 5.05 -5.04 -0.70
CA ILE A 126 4.35 -3.75 -0.72
C ILE A 126 5.22 -2.68 -1.37
N ILE A 127 4.60 -1.84 -2.16
CA ILE A 127 5.25 -0.72 -2.83
C ILE A 127 4.56 0.56 -2.42
N LEU A 128 5.32 1.47 -1.82
CA LEU A 128 4.84 2.74 -1.31
C LEU A 128 5.43 3.89 -2.12
N ASP A 129 4.57 4.70 -2.69
CA ASP A 129 4.98 5.86 -3.48
C ASP A 129 4.77 7.14 -2.69
N GLU A 130 5.87 7.65 -2.13
CA GLU A 130 5.91 8.85 -1.28
C GLU A 130 4.90 8.82 -0.12
N PRO A 131 4.91 7.75 0.72
CA PRO A 131 3.90 7.56 1.76
C PRO A 131 3.94 8.64 2.84
N GLU A 132 5.04 9.41 2.92
CA GLU A 132 5.27 10.48 3.88
C GLU A 132 4.83 11.87 3.38
N THR A 133 4.44 11.98 2.11
CA THR A 133 4.12 13.30 1.52
C THR A 133 2.88 13.93 2.17
N GLY A 134 3.04 15.17 2.64
CA GLY A 134 1.97 15.92 3.32
C GLY A 134 1.75 15.52 4.78
N LEU A 135 2.59 14.63 5.33
CA LEU A 135 2.55 14.26 6.73
C LEU A 135 3.49 15.16 7.56
N ASP A 136 3.07 15.48 8.78
CA ASP A 136 3.97 16.03 9.78
C ASP A 136 5.03 14.99 10.21
N PHE A 137 6.08 15.45 10.88
CA PHE A 137 7.23 14.62 11.26
C PHE A 137 6.84 13.42 12.13
N HIS A 138 5.88 13.59 13.05
CA HIS A 138 5.42 12.50 13.91
C HIS A 138 4.74 11.38 13.09
N ASN A 139 3.83 11.76 12.20
CA ASN A 139 3.14 10.82 11.33
C ASN A 139 4.08 10.14 10.32
N GLN A 140 5.12 10.84 9.83
CA GLN A 140 6.15 10.22 9.01
C GLN A 140 6.85 9.07 9.74
N ILE A 141 7.25 9.30 11.01
CA ILE A 141 7.89 8.26 11.83
C ILE A 141 6.94 7.06 12.04
N LEU A 142 5.66 7.32 12.32
CA LEU A 142 4.68 6.24 12.49
C LEU A 142 4.56 5.34 11.25
N VAL A 143 4.50 5.93 10.07
CA VAL A 143 4.45 5.20 8.80
C VAL A 143 5.72 4.38 8.58
N LEU A 144 6.90 4.97 8.82
CA LEU A 144 8.18 4.29 8.65
C LEU A 144 8.33 3.12 9.62
N ASN A 145 7.99 3.30 10.90
CA ASN A 145 8.02 2.24 11.90
C ASN A 145 7.06 1.10 11.53
N MET A 146 5.89 1.42 10.97
CA MET A 146 4.96 0.41 10.47
C MET A 146 5.58 -0.40 9.33
N VAL A 147 6.18 0.25 8.34
CA VAL A 147 6.85 -0.43 7.21
C VAL A 147 8.01 -1.30 7.71
N GLU A 148 8.82 -0.80 8.66
CA GLU A 148 9.90 -1.58 9.28
C GLU A 148 9.37 -2.81 10.00
N ARG A 149 8.31 -2.68 10.80
CA ARG A 149 7.66 -3.79 11.49
C ARG A 149 7.18 -4.86 10.51
N LEU A 150 6.49 -4.46 9.43
CA LEU A 150 6.01 -5.38 8.40
C LEU A 150 7.15 -6.15 7.73
N ALA A 151 8.27 -5.48 7.47
CA ALA A 151 9.43 -6.13 6.86
C ALA A 151 10.11 -7.14 7.80
N HIS A 152 10.30 -6.78 9.09
CA HIS A 152 11.05 -7.60 10.03
C HIS A 152 10.23 -8.68 10.72
N GLU A 153 9.00 -8.39 11.11
CA GLU A 153 8.19 -9.33 11.90
C GLU A 153 7.32 -10.22 11.02
N GLU A 154 6.92 -9.74 9.85
CA GLU A 154 5.97 -10.41 8.97
C GLU A 154 6.59 -10.94 7.68
N GLY A 155 7.87 -10.65 7.43
CA GLY A 155 8.58 -11.11 6.24
C GLY A 155 8.05 -10.52 4.93
N ILE A 156 7.35 -9.38 5.00
CA ILE A 156 6.83 -8.67 3.83
C ILE A 156 7.92 -7.78 3.27
N SER A 157 8.31 -7.99 2.02
CA SER A 157 9.25 -7.08 1.35
C SER A 157 8.61 -5.72 1.11
N ALA A 158 9.36 -4.63 1.31
CA ALA A 158 8.89 -3.28 1.06
C ALA A 158 9.80 -2.52 0.10
N ILE A 159 9.21 -1.88 -0.90
CA ILE A 159 9.89 -0.89 -1.76
C ILE A 159 9.23 0.45 -1.50
N MET A 160 10.01 1.44 -1.13
CA MET A 160 9.53 2.78 -0.84
C MET A 160 10.23 3.82 -1.71
N ASN A 161 9.44 4.60 -2.45
CA ASN A 161 9.91 5.84 -3.05
C ASN A 161 9.75 6.96 -2.02
N THR A 162 10.85 7.62 -1.66
CA THR A 162 10.84 8.68 -0.65
C THR A 162 11.67 9.89 -1.09
N HIS A 163 11.26 11.07 -0.60
CA HIS A 163 12.03 12.30 -0.70
C HIS A 163 13.07 12.46 0.42
N TYR A 164 12.97 11.69 1.49
CA TYR A 164 13.83 11.77 2.67
C TYR A 164 14.83 10.60 2.71
N PRO A 165 16.04 10.74 2.10
CA PRO A 165 17.02 9.64 2.00
C PRO A 165 17.47 9.10 3.36
N THR A 166 17.51 9.93 4.38
CA THR A 166 17.88 9.55 5.75
C THR A 166 16.93 8.52 6.35
N ASN A 167 15.63 8.61 6.04
CA ASN A 167 14.62 7.69 6.52
C ASN A 167 14.68 6.33 5.79
N ALA A 168 15.05 6.33 4.50
CA ALA A 168 15.24 5.10 3.72
C ALA A 168 16.45 4.28 4.21
N MET A 169 17.51 4.93 4.70
CA MET A 169 18.71 4.25 5.20
C MET A 169 18.47 3.53 6.53
N SER A 170 17.56 4.00 7.38
CA SER A 170 17.23 3.33 8.65
C SER A 170 16.49 2.00 8.43
N VAL A 171 15.69 1.90 7.38
CA VAL A 171 14.94 0.68 7.02
C VAL A 171 15.83 -0.30 6.24
N ALA A 172 16.75 0.19 5.40
CA ALA A 172 17.63 -0.63 4.56
C ALA A 172 18.89 -1.14 5.26
N ALA A 173 19.34 -0.52 6.36
CA ALA A 173 20.65 -0.76 6.99
C ALA A 173 20.69 -1.98 7.93
N LYS A 174 19.64 -2.80 8.01
CA LYS A 174 19.57 -3.96 8.90
C LYS A 174 19.48 -5.30 8.17
N HIS A 175 19.97 -5.38 6.93
CA HIS A 175 20.14 -6.63 6.18
C HIS A 175 21.60 -6.94 5.93
#